data_7dc69e18135442a0e0ca6f2979cf6650
#
_entry.id   7dc69e18135442a0e0ca6f2979cf6650
#
_cell.length_a   1.000
_cell.length_b   1.000
_cell.length_c   1.000
_cell.angle_alpha   90.00
_cell.angle_beta   90.00
_cell.angle_gamma   90.00
#
_symmetry.space_group_name_H-M   'P 1'
#
loop_
_entity.id
_entity.type
_entity.pdbx_description
1 polymer ?
#
loop_
_entity_poly.entity_id
_entity_poly.type
_entity_poly.pdbx_seq_one_letter_code
_entity_poly.pdbx_strand_id
1 'polypeptide(L)'
;MINIKSMSNGESFDLKKTYKVAISSYRANGGGDLLEKGAGLDSNERTQRVIERMSDIRELVYQYFKKHPQVELETINSWKFVPENKAKQLIQTDFKLLFKNL
;
A
#
# COMPACT_ATOMS: atom_id res chain seq x y z
N MET A 1 12.10 -9.84 3.15
CA MET A 1 11.77 -10.02 1.72
C MET A 1 10.27 -9.79 1.53
N ILE A 2 9.88 -9.00 0.55
CA ILE A 2 8.47 -8.79 0.17
C ILE A 2 8.18 -9.69 -1.04
N ASN A 3 7.09 -10.44 -0.97
CA ASN A 3 6.64 -11.31 -2.05
C ASN A 3 5.19 -10.95 -2.41
N ILE A 4 4.96 -10.54 -3.64
CA ILE A 4 3.63 -10.24 -4.17
C ILE A 4 3.18 -11.46 -4.98
N LYS A 5 2.11 -12.12 -4.56
CA LYS A 5 1.63 -13.35 -5.20
C LYS A 5 0.47 -13.12 -6.15
N SER A 6 -0.46 -12.24 -5.77
CA SER A 6 -1.66 -12.01 -6.56
C SER A 6 -2.12 -10.56 -6.52
N MET A 7 -2.84 -10.17 -7.54
CA MET A 7 -3.55 -8.90 -7.64
C MET A 7 -4.91 -8.99 -6.93
N SER A 8 -5.54 -7.84 -6.68
CA SER A 8 -6.87 -7.77 -6.04
C SER A 8 -7.98 -8.48 -6.83
N ASN A 9 -7.79 -8.65 -8.13
CA ASN A 9 -8.71 -9.40 -9.00
C ASN A 9 -8.43 -10.92 -9.04
N GLY A 10 -7.48 -11.43 -8.23
CA GLY A 10 -7.10 -12.84 -8.18
C GLY A 10 -6.08 -13.29 -9.23
N GLU A 11 -5.70 -12.42 -10.16
CA GLU A 11 -4.65 -12.75 -11.14
C GLU A 11 -3.27 -12.82 -10.46
N SER A 12 -2.41 -13.70 -10.98
CA SER A 12 -1.03 -13.78 -10.49
C SER A 12 -0.25 -12.52 -10.85
N PHE A 13 0.54 -12.03 -9.88
CA PHE A 13 1.48 -10.95 -10.13
C PHE A 13 2.64 -11.43 -11.02
N ASP A 14 2.90 -10.71 -12.11
CA ASP A 14 3.93 -11.03 -13.08
C ASP A 14 4.96 -9.90 -13.16
N LEU A 15 6.20 -10.17 -12.82
CA LEU A 15 7.31 -9.21 -12.83
C LEU A 15 7.63 -8.65 -14.23
N LYS A 16 7.17 -9.31 -15.29
CA LYS A 16 7.40 -8.87 -16.67
C LYS A 16 6.29 -7.96 -17.22
N LYS A 17 5.18 -7.85 -16.50
CA LYS A 17 4.06 -6.98 -16.91
C LYS A 17 4.26 -5.55 -16.40
N THR A 18 3.69 -4.61 -17.12
CA THR A 18 3.54 -3.21 -16.68
C THR A 18 2.21 -3.05 -15.96
N TYR A 19 2.24 -2.37 -14.81
CA TYR A 19 1.07 -2.14 -13.97
C TYR A 19 0.80 -0.65 -13.80
N LYS A 20 -0.48 -0.30 -13.68
CA LYS A 20 -0.91 1.02 -13.20
C LYS A 20 -0.87 0.99 -11.68
N VAL A 21 -0.23 1.99 -11.08
CA VAL A 21 -0.07 2.09 -9.63
C VAL A 21 -0.70 3.39 -9.15
N ALA A 22 -1.61 3.29 -8.18
CA ALA A 22 -2.10 4.45 -7.44
C ALA A 22 -1.09 4.79 -6.34
N ILE A 23 -0.65 6.04 -6.32
CA ILE A 23 0.40 6.51 -5.41
C ILE A 23 0.12 7.94 -4.95
N SER A 24 0.52 8.29 -3.73
CA SER A 24 0.39 9.66 -3.24
C SER A 24 1.31 10.63 -4.00
N SER A 25 0.91 11.90 -4.09
CA SER A 25 1.75 12.95 -4.71
C SER A 25 3.11 13.07 -4.03
N TYR A 26 3.16 12.93 -2.71
CA TYR A 26 4.42 12.91 -1.95
C TYR A 26 5.38 11.85 -2.47
N ARG A 27 4.92 10.60 -2.62
CA ARG A 27 5.72 9.50 -3.16
C ARG A 27 6.07 9.68 -4.63
N ALA A 28 5.11 10.11 -5.45
CA ALA A 28 5.32 10.37 -6.87
C ALA A 28 6.38 11.44 -7.13
N ASN A 29 6.47 12.44 -6.24
CA ASN A 29 7.47 13.51 -6.33
C ASN A 29 8.84 13.15 -5.71
N GLY A 30 9.04 11.90 -5.31
CA GLY A 30 10.31 11.40 -4.78
C GLY A 30 10.40 11.32 -3.27
N GLY A 31 9.32 11.67 -2.55
CA GLY A 31 9.29 11.61 -1.09
C GLY A 31 9.51 10.19 -0.56
N GLY A 32 10.37 10.07 0.45
CA GLY A 32 10.73 8.81 1.08
C GLY A 32 11.62 7.90 0.23
N ASP A 33 12.27 8.43 -0.79
CA ASP A 33 13.29 7.75 -1.62
C ASP A 33 12.82 6.46 -2.34
N LEU A 34 11.53 6.12 -2.25
CA LEU A 34 11.00 4.87 -2.81
C LEU A 34 11.22 4.76 -4.32
N LEU A 35 10.87 5.81 -5.06
CA LEU A 35 11.01 5.82 -6.52
C LEU A 35 12.41 6.20 -6.97
N GLU A 36 13.08 7.12 -6.29
CA GLU A 36 14.39 7.60 -6.66
C GLU A 36 15.47 6.58 -6.31
N LYS A 37 15.65 6.25 -5.04
CA LYS A 37 16.67 5.30 -4.59
C LYS A 37 16.21 3.83 -4.75
N GLY A 38 14.94 3.56 -4.49
CA GLY A 38 14.41 2.20 -4.57
C GLY A 38 14.23 1.71 -6.01
N ALA A 39 13.62 2.52 -6.87
CA ALA A 39 13.36 2.17 -8.26
C ALA A 39 14.34 2.79 -9.27
N GLY A 40 15.27 3.65 -8.83
CA GLY A 40 16.26 4.30 -9.70
C GLY A 40 15.66 5.31 -10.69
N LEU A 41 14.48 5.87 -10.39
CA LEU A 41 13.78 6.80 -11.27
C LEU A 41 14.11 8.24 -10.92
N ASP A 42 14.76 8.96 -11.82
CA ASP A 42 14.98 10.39 -11.67
C ASP A 42 13.68 11.23 -11.81
N SER A 43 13.76 12.53 -11.57
CA SER A 43 12.61 13.43 -11.63
C SER A 43 11.90 13.42 -12.99
N ASN A 44 12.67 13.35 -14.06
CA ASN A 44 12.16 13.39 -15.43
C ASN A 44 11.42 12.10 -15.77
N GLU A 45 12.02 10.95 -15.43
CA GLU A 45 11.42 9.62 -15.60
C GLU A 45 10.15 9.45 -14.80
N ARG A 46 10.11 9.94 -13.54
CA ARG A 46 8.89 9.94 -12.73
C ARG A 46 7.78 10.74 -13.38
N THR A 47 8.08 11.93 -13.89
CA THR A 47 7.11 12.80 -14.57
C THR A 47 6.53 12.14 -15.83
N GLN A 48 7.36 11.51 -16.62
CA GLN A 48 6.95 10.82 -17.86
C GLN A 48 6.06 9.60 -17.60
N ARG A 49 6.16 8.98 -16.43
CA ARG A 49 5.35 7.82 -16.05
C ARG A 49 3.98 8.18 -15.48
N VAL A 50 3.70 9.46 -15.21
CA VAL A 50 2.39 9.88 -14.73
C VAL A 50 1.38 9.80 -15.87
N ILE A 51 0.37 8.96 -15.72
CA ILE A 51 -0.70 8.78 -16.70
C ILE A 51 -1.95 9.58 -16.34
N GLU A 52 -2.17 9.85 -15.04
CA GLU A 52 -3.33 10.58 -14.55
C GLU A 52 -3.01 11.25 -13.22
N ARG A 53 -3.58 12.43 -13.00
CA ARG A 53 -3.57 13.12 -11.70
C ARG A 53 -4.99 13.24 -11.21
N MET A 54 -5.23 12.69 -10.04
CA MET A 54 -6.55 12.70 -9.39
C MET A 54 -6.66 13.85 -8.39
N SER A 55 -7.87 14.13 -7.96
CA SER A 55 -8.15 15.06 -6.86
C SER A 55 -7.47 14.63 -5.56
N ASP A 56 -7.38 15.55 -4.59
CA ASP A 56 -6.90 15.25 -3.23
C ASP A 56 -7.63 14.04 -2.65
N ILE A 57 -6.90 13.20 -1.96
CA ILE A 57 -7.45 11.95 -1.38
C ILE A 57 -8.62 12.22 -0.42
N ARG A 58 -8.60 13.33 0.31
CA ARG A 58 -9.69 13.70 1.22
C ARG A 58 -10.96 14.00 0.44
N GLU A 59 -10.84 14.69 -0.68
CA GLU A 59 -11.97 14.96 -1.58
C GLU A 59 -12.55 13.66 -2.16
N LEU A 60 -11.68 12.74 -2.59
CA LEU A 60 -12.10 11.43 -3.10
C LEU A 60 -12.84 10.62 -2.03
N VAL A 61 -12.34 10.61 -0.80
CA VAL A 61 -12.97 9.95 0.34
C VAL A 61 -14.33 10.59 0.67
N TYR A 62 -14.40 11.93 0.69
CA TYR A 62 -15.65 12.66 0.91
C TYR A 62 -16.70 12.31 -0.15
N GLN A 63 -16.34 12.34 -1.43
CA GLN A 63 -17.23 11.99 -2.53
C GLN A 63 -17.68 10.52 -2.46
N TYR A 64 -16.80 9.62 -2.03
CA TYR A 64 -17.14 8.22 -1.82
C TYR A 64 -18.22 8.06 -0.74
N PHE A 65 -18.02 8.65 0.45
CA PHE A 65 -19.00 8.60 1.53
C PHE A 65 -20.33 9.29 1.20
N LYS A 66 -20.28 10.34 0.41
CA LYS A 66 -21.51 11.01 -0.07
C LYS A 66 -22.35 10.09 -0.95
N LYS A 67 -21.71 9.26 -1.76
CA LYS A 67 -22.39 8.27 -2.62
C LYS A 67 -22.77 6.98 -1.88
N HIS A 68 -22.05 6.68 -0.80
CA HIS A 68 -22.22 5.45 -0.01
C HIS A 68 -22.43 5.81 1.46
N PRO A 69 -23.63 6.29 1.84
CA PRO A 69 -23.89 6.79 3.21
C PRO A 69 -23.80 5.69 4.28
N GLN A 70 -23.89 4.43 3.86
CA GLN A 70 -23.66 3.28 4.74
C GLN A 70 -22.42 2.54 4.24
N VAL A 71 -21.41 2.45 5.12
CA VAL A 71 -20.15 1.76 4.84
C VAL A 71 -20.08 0.54 5.73
N GLU A 72 -20.03 -0.63 5.13
CA GLU A 72 -19.71 -1.87 5.82
C GLU A 72 -18.20 -2.03 5.92
N LEU A 73 -17.70 -2.32 7.11
CA LEU A 73 -16.29 -2.58 7.33
C LEU A 73 -16.00 -4.06 7.04
N GLU A 74 -15.25 -4.29 5.98
CA GLU A 74 -14.75 -5.61 5.65
C GLU A 74 -13.29 -5.76 6.08
N THR A 75 -12.95 -6.90 6.65
CA THR A 75 -11.55 -7.24 6.94
C THR A 75 -10.86 -7.69 5.67
N ILE A 76 -9.89 -6.90 5.19
CA ILE A 76 -9.10 -7.25 4.02
C ILE A 76 -7.84 -7.98 4.47
N ASN A 77 -7.79 -9.31 4.29
CA ASN A 77 -6.63 -10.15 4.59
C ASN A 77 -5.72 -10.27 3.37
N SER A 78 -5.24 -9.15 2.85
CA SER A 78 -4.45 -9.09 1.61
C SER A 78 -2.95 -9.34 1.81
N TRP A 79 -2.48 -9.36 3.05
CA TRP A 79 -1.07 -9.59 3.36
C TRP A 79 -0.89 -10.34 4.68
N LYS A 80 0.26 -10.98 4.85
CA LYS A 80 0.66 -11.63 6.11
C LYS A 80 2.17 -11.71 6.23
N PHE A 81 2.65 -11.82 7.45
CA PHE A 81 4.04 -12.17 7.72
C PHE A 81 4.28 -13.67 7.58
N VAL A 82 5.45 -14.03 7.09
CA VAL A 82 5.89 -15.42 7.02
C VAL A 82 7.29 -15.57 7.66
N PRO A 83 7.54 -16.66 8.44
CA PRO A 83 6.61 -17.71 8.83
C PRO A 83 5.58 -17.20 9.86
N GLU A 84 4.32 -17.52 9.65
CA GLU A 84 3.18 -16.94 10.37
C GLU A 84 3.23 -17.21 11.88
N ASN A 85 3.56 -18.45 12.28
CA ASN A 85 3.64 -18.82 13.70
C ASN A 85 4.70 -18.01 14.46
N LYS A 86 5.88 -17.82 13.86
CA LYS A 86 6.94 -17.00 14.45
C LYS A 86 6.54 -15.54 14.58
N ALA A 87 5.90 -14.99 13.56
CA ALA A 87 5.41 -13.61 13.57
C ALA A 87 4.36 -13.42 14.68
N LYS A 88 3.40 -14.32 14.84
CA LYS A 88 2.39 -14.27 15.91
C LYS A 88 3.03 -14.28 17.31
N GLN A 89 4.03 -15.13 17.52
CA GLN A 89 4.75 -15.20 18.80
C GLN A 89 5.47 -13.88 19.12
N LEU A 90 6.16 -13.29 18.14
CA LEU A 90 6.87 -12.03 18.30
C LEU A 90 5.89 -10.87 18.59
N ILE A 91 4.79 -10.78 17.84
CA ILE A 91 3.73 -9.78 18.06
C ILE A 91 3.16 -9.89 19.47
N GLN A 92 2.88 -11.09 19.93
CA GLN A 92 2.37 -11.31 21.30
C GLN A 92 3.38 -10.91 22.39
N THR A 93 4.67 -11.17 22.14
CA THR A 93 5.74 -10.77 23.03
C THR A 93 5.85 -9.23 23.12
N ASP A 94 5.89 -8.58 21.98
CA ASP A 94 5.94 -7.11 21.90
C ASP A 94 4.71 -6.45 22.51
N PHE A 95 3.53 -6.99 22.25
CA PHE A 95 2.29 -6.52 22.88
C PHE A 95 2.35 -6.58 24.40
N LYS A 96 2.81 -7.70 24.95
CA LYS A 96 2.98 -7.85 26.40
C LYS A 96 4.01 -6.89 26.99
N LEU A 97 5.08 -6.60 26.26
CA LEU A 97 6.11 -5.64 26.71
C LEU A 97 5.61 -4.19 26.69
N LEU A 98 4.89 -3.81 25.65
CA LEU A 98 4.40 -2.44 25.46
C LEU A 98 3.18 -2.13 26.34
N PHE A 99 2.33 -3.09 26.60
CA PHE A 99 1.04 -2.91 27.27
C PHE A 99 0.92 -3.69 28.57
N LYS A 100 2.04 -3.87 29.28
CA LYS A 100 2.11 -4.60 30.56
C LYS A 100 1.12 -4.11 31.62
N ASN A 101 0.68 -2.88 31.54
CA ASN A 101 -0.15 -2.20 32.55
C ASN A 101 -1.55 -1.82 32.00
N LEU A 102 -1.94 -2.36 30.88
CA LEU A 102 -3.31 -2.32 30.39
C LEU A 102 -4.02 -3.61 30.76
#